data_d9450cffeb96d0e9919874b76ff9b6cc
#
_entry.id   d9450cffeb96d0e9919874b76ff9b6cc
#
_cell.length_a   1.000
_cell.length_b   1.000
_cell.length_c   1.000
_cell.angle_alpha   90.00
_cell.angle_beta   90.00
_cell.angle_gamma   90.00
#
_symmetry.space_group_name_H-M   'P 1'
#
loop_
_entity.id
_entity.type
_entity.pdbx_description
1 polymer ?
#
loop_
_entity_poly.entity_id
_entity_poly.type
_entity_poly.pdbx_seq_one_letter_code
_entity_poly.pdbx_strand_id
1 'polypeptide(L)'
;MKIGIQVFVTDETLTPNEIAVLVEDYGFESLWFPDHTHLPSQTSTRHPAGYAQLPREYARNLDVFVALTAAALATRHLKVGSGVCLLPQRDPILTAKMVASVDYLSGGRLLFGVGAGWNLEEMQNHGVDPAERFGLLRDRIRAMKAIWAEDVASYDGRYTSFDKIMSWPKPVQRPWPTVLLGANGPRAIQSALAVEADWLPGRHKDHAGLVARVREFRERSDGRLGVTLSDPYLDPGQLSALADAGAERAFFLIPASSRDEMELHMGKIRKAVDGIASP
;
A
#
# COMPACT_ATOMS: atom_id res chain seq x y z
N MET A 1 -5.91 16.63 5.68
CA MET A 1 -5.35 15.39 5.06
C MET A 1 -4.40 14.71 6.03
N LYS A 2 -4.52 13.40 6.24
CA LYS A 2 -3.60 12.60 7.06
C LYS A 2 -2.29 12.38 6.32
N ILE A 3 -1.15 12.45 7.03
CA ILE A 3 0.17 12.37 6.40
C ILE A 3 0.93 11.15 6.94
N GLY A 4 1.50 10.37 6.04
CA GLY A 4 2.33 9.20 6.34
C GLY A 4 3.71 9.27 5.70
N ILE A 5 4.55 8.33 6.07
CA ILE A 5 5.90 8.14 5.55
C ILE A 5 6.00 6.76 4.90
N GLN A 6 6.70 6.67 3.78
CA GLN A 6 7.11 5.41 3.17
C GLN A 6 8.63 5.29 3.20
N VAL A 7 9.12 4.11 3.52
CA VAL A 7 10.56 3.81 3.50
C VAL A 7 10.82 2.41 2.94
N PHE A 8 11.96 2.25 2.28
CA PHE A 8 12.53 0.94 2.01
C PHE A 8 13.32 0.50 3.23
N VAL A 9 12.84 -0.52 3.93
CA VAL A 9 13.55 -1.12 5.06
C VAL A 9 14.40 -2.26 4.58
N THR A 10 15.70 -2.19 4.85
CA THR A 10 16.69 -3.14 4.38
C THR A 10 17.59 -3.58 5.53
N ASP A 11 18.49 -4.52 5.27
CA ASP A 11 19.57 -4.92 6.17
C ASP A 11 20.66 -3.86 6.36
N GLU A 12 20.57 -2.71 5.65
CA GLU A 12 21.51 -1.57 5.73
C GLU A 12 20.87 -0.32 6.36
N THR A 13 19.62 -0.41 6.84
CA THR A 13 18.86 0.72 7.40
C THR A 13 18.58 0.52 8.89
N LEU A 14 17.92 1.50 9.53
CA LEU A 14 17.29 1.29 10.81
C LEU A 14 16.26 0.15 10.69
N THR A 15 16.02 -0.55 11.78
CA THR A 15 15.04 -1.63 11.84
C THR A 15 13.59 -1.10 11.75
N PRO A 16 12.61 -1.91 11.31
CA PRO A 16 11.22 -1.45 11.18
C PRO A 16 10.62 -0.86 12.47
N ASN A 17 10.98 -1.42 13.62
CA ASN A 17 10.53 -0.94 14.92
C ASN A 17 11.15 0.41 15.30
N GLU A 18 12.44 0.63 15.04
CA GLU A 18 13.09 1.94 15.28
C GLU A 18 12.50 3.03 14.40
N ILE A 19 12.31 2.73 13.11
CA ILE A 19 11.66 3.64 12.17
C ILE A 19 10.22 3.96 12.59
N ALA A 20 9.47 2.96 13.03
CA ALA A 20 8.07 3.14 13.41
C ALA A 20 7.92 4.04 14.65
N VAL A 21 8.76 3.84 15.66
CA VAL A 21 8.79 4.73 16.85
C VAL A 21 9.13 6.16 16.44
N LEU A 22 10.15 6.33 15.60
CA LEU A 22 10.56 7.64 15.11
C LEU A 22 9.42 8.35 14.35
N VAL A 23 8.74 7.64 13.45
CA VAL A 23 7.62 8.19 12.65
C VAL A 23 6.42 8.54 13.54
N GLU A 24 6.12 7.71 14.57
CA GLU A 24 5.06 7.98 15.55
C GLU A 24 5.39 9.21 16.40
N ASP A 25 6.63 9.32 16.90
CA ASP A 25 7.10 10.44 17.74
C ASP A 25 7.05 11.78 16.96
N TYR A 26 7.32 11.74 15.66
CA TYR A 26 7.14 12.89 14.76
C TYR A 26 5.68 13.20 14.45
N GLY A 27 4.72 12.41 14.96
CA GLY A 27 3.28 12.64 14.84
C GLY A 27 2.72 12.36 13.44
N PHE A 28 3.36 11.54 12.61
CA PHE A 28 2.78 11.04 11.37
C PHE A 28 1.68 10.02 11.65
N GLU A 29 0.69 9.95 10.76
CA GLU A 29 -0.47 9.05 10.95
C GLU A 29 -0.15 7.61 10.55
N SER A 30 0.76 7.41 9.58
CA SER A 30 1.02 6.08 9.04
C SER A 30 2.45 5.90 8.53
N LEU A 31 2.92 4.63 8.60
CA LEU A 31 4.19 4.18 8.04
C LEU A 31 3.93 3.09 7.01
N TRP A 32 4.58 3.19 5.84
CA TRP A 32 4.35 2.34 4.68
C TRP A 32 5.63 1.65 4.22
N PHE A 33 5.53 0.37 3.89
CA PHE A 33 6.63 -0.41 3.34
C PHE A 33 6.29 -0.93 1.94
N PRO A 34 7.19 -0.82 0.95
CA PRO A 34 7.05 -1.47 -0.35
C PRO A 34 7.27 -2.98 -0.23
N ASP A 35 6.96 -3.70 -1.30
CA ASP A 35 7.10 -5.16 -1.36
C ASP A 35 7.85 -5.56 -2.64
N HIS A 36 9.01 -6.21 -2.47
CA HIS A 36 9.71 -6.99 -3.47
C HIS A 36 10.32 -8.19 -2.78
N THR A 37 10.05 -9.39 -3.27
CA THR A 37 10.65 -10.61 -2.71
C THR A 37 12.10 -10.77 -3.17
N HIS A 38 12.39 -10.31 -4.37
CA HIS A 38 13.70 -10.27 -5.00
C HIS A 38 13.66 -9.35 -6.22
N LEU A 39 14.81 -9.01 -6.76
CA LEU A 39 14.90 -8.45 -8.11
C LEU A 39 15.76 -9.38 -8.97
N PRO A 40 15.34 -9.68 -10.19
CA PRO A 40 16.22 -10.34 -11.16
C PRO A 40 17.51 -9.52 -11.38
N SER A 41 18.65 -10.21 -11.40
CA SER A 41 19.95 -9.54 -11.63
C SER A 41 20.02 -8.89 -13.01
N GLN A 42 19.21 -9.36 -13.95
CA GLN A 42 19.01 -8.78 -15.28
C GLN A 42 17.51 -8.62 -15.50
N THR A 43 17.08 -7.41 -15.84
CA THR A 43 15.69 -7.10 -16.20
C THR A 43 15.65 -6.22 -17.43
N SER A 44 14.74 -6.52 -18.35
CA SER A 44 14.42 -5.68 -19.49
C SER A 44 13.29 -4.69 -19.17
N THR A 45 12.54 -4.97 -18.10
CA THR A 45 11.42 -4.15 -17.67
C THR A 45 11.90 -2.83 -17.07
N ARG A 46 11.45 -1.72 -17.67
CA ARG A 46 11.76 -0.37 -17.17
C ARG A 46 10.90 -0.03 -15.98
N HIS A 47 11.52 0.55 -14.95
CA HIS A 47 10.78 1.06 -13.80
C HIS A 47 9.85 2.21 -14.21
N PRO A 48 8.59 2.25 -13.71
CA PRO A 48 7.62 3.29 -14.09
C PRO A 48 8.08 4.74 -13.80
N ALA A 49 8.91 4.94 -12.77
CA ALA A 49 9.50 6.24 -12.46
C ALA A 49 10.70 6.62 -13.34
N GLY A 50 11.11 5.73 -14.26
CA GLY A 50 12.16 6.01 -15.25
C GLY A 50 13.59 5.90 -14.73
N TYR A 51 13.83 5.17 -13.65
CA TYR A 51 15.21 4.92 -13.17
C TYR A 51 16.05 4.24 -14.25
N ALA A 52 17.22 4.80 -14.53
CA ALA A 52 18.20 4.19 -15.43
C ALA A 52 18.85 2.95 -14.79
N GLN A 53 19.07 3.02 -13.49
CA GLN A 53 19.52 1.93 -12.63
C GLN A 53 18.66 1.95 -11.36
N LEU A 54 18.15 0.78 -10.97
CA LEU A 54 17.32 0.67 -9.76
C LEU A 54 18.20 0.94 -8.52
N PRO A 55 17.68 1.70 -7.56
CA PRO A 55 18.32 1.84 -6.26
C PRO A 55 18.50 0.49 -5.56
N ARG A 56 19.57 0.35 -4.78
CA ARG A 56 19.95 -0.92 -4.13
C ARG A 56 18.89 -1.47 -3.19
N GLU A 57 18.14 -0.59 -2.55
CA GLU A 57 17.08 -0.93 -1.59
C GLU A 57 15.97 -1.80 -2.19
N TYR A 58 15.75 -1.74 -3.51
CA TYR A 58 14.74 -2.60 -4.15
C TYR A 58 15.03 -4.10 -4.04
N ALA A 59 16.30 -4.48 -4.08
CA ALA A 59 16.72 -5.89 -3.96
C ALA A 59 16.96 -6.35 -2.52
N ARG A 60 16.90 -5.42 -1.56
CA ARG A 60 17.28 -5.66 -0.15
C ARG A 60 16.11 -5.51 0.82
N ASN A 61 14.90 -5.28 0.33
CA ASN A 61 13.72 -5.14 1.18
C ASN A 61 13.55 -6.33 2.11
N LEU A 62 13.23 -6.04 3.36
CA LEU A 62 12.65 -7.05 4.26
C LEU A 62 11.27 -7.47 3.74
N ASP A 63 10.84 -8.70 4.08
CA ASP A 63 9.46 -9.12 3.81
C ASP A 63 8.48 -8.13 4.42
N VAL A 64 7.50 -7.71 3.62
CA VAL A 64 6.56 -6.64 3.99
C VAL A 64 5.76 -6.97 5.25
N PHE A 65 5.32 -8.23 5.43
CA PHE A 65 4.50 -8.61 6.60
C PHE A 65 5.34 -8.72 7.87
N VAL A 66 6.61 -9.12 7.75
CA VAL A 66 7.56 -9.12 8.88
C VAL A 66 7.82 -7.68 9.32
N ALA A 67 8.09 -6.77 8.37
CA ALA A 67 8.32 -5.35 8.66
C ALA A 67 7.07 -4.68 9.27
N LEU A 68 5.89 -4.91 8.70
CA LEU A 68 4.61 -4.40 9.22
C LEU A 68 4.34 -4.87 10.65
N THR A 69 4.61 -6.16 10.95
CA THR A 69 4.42 -6.72 12.29
C THR A 69 5.36 -6.07 13.31
N ALA A 70 6.64 -5.94 12.98
CA ALA A 70 7.61 -5.31 13.85
C ALA A 70 7.26 -3.84 14.15
N ALA A 71 6.88 -3.07 13.14
CA ALA A 71 6.45 -1.69 13.28
C ALA A 71 5.16 -1.55 14.11
N ALA A 72 4.17 -2.42 13.88
CA ALA A 72 2.91 -2.40 14.59
C ALA A 72 3.06 -2.69 16.09
N LEU A 73 3.94 -3.64 16.46
CA LEU A 73 4.17 -4.01 17.85
C LEU A 73 5.00 -2.97 18.62
N ALA A 74 5.79 -2.16 17.92
CA ALA A 74 6.61 -1.10 18.52
C ALA A 74 5.83 0.22 18.76
N THR A 75 4.63 0.36 18.22
CA THR A 75 3.85 1.61 18.24
C THR A 75 2.45 1.40 18.81
N ARG A 76 1.78 2.50 19.19
CA ARG A 76 0.45 2.45 19.82
C ARG A 76 -0.67 2.98 18.91
N HIS A 77 -0.39 4.00 18.12
CA HIS A 77 -1.39 4.73 17.35
C HIS A 77 -1.07 4.74 15.85
N LEU A 78 0.22 4.59 15.50
CA LEU A 78 0.68 4.60 14.12
C LEU A 78 -0.02 3.51 13.31
N LYS A 79 -0.62 3.88 12.19
CA LYS A 79 -1.08 2.91 11.20
C LYS A 79 0.10 2.37 10.41
N VAL A 80 0.03 1.11 10.06
CA VAL A 80 1.06 0.43 9.27
C VAL A 80 0.46 -0.01 7.94
N GLY A 81 1.14 0.26 6.85
CA GLY A 81 0.60 0.00 5.51
C GLY A 81 1.59 -0.63 4.54
N SER A 82 1.11 -1.47 3.65
CA SER A 82 1.88 -1.91 2.48
C SER A 82 1.70 -0.93 1.33
N GLY A 83 2.79 -0.44 0.78
CA GLY A 83 2.75 0.55 -0.30
C GLY A 83 3.60 0.18 -1.52
N VAL A 84 3.29 -0.91 -2.25
CA VAL A 84 2.14 -1.80 -2.15
C VAL A 84 2.59 -3.26 -2.11
N CYS A 85 1.78 -4.15 -1.48
CA CYS A 85 1.99 -5.59 -1.56
C CYS A 85 1.74 -6.09 -2.99
N LEU A 86 2.69 -6.85 -3.56
CA LEU A 86 2.62 -7.40 -4.92
C LEU A 86 1.75 -8.66 -4.95
N LEU A 87 0.45 -8.50 -4.75
CA LEU A 87 -0.49 -9.59 -4.51
C LEU A 87 -0.53 -10.67 -5.63
N PRO A 88 -0.33 -10.39 -6.93
CA PRO A 88 -0.24 -11.43 -7.95
C PRO A 88 0.91 -12.43 -7.77
N GLN A 89 1.91 -12.11 -6.98
CA GLN A 89 3.08 -12.97 -6.72
C GLN A 89 2.94 -13.80 -5.44
N ARG A 90 1.81 -13.68 -4.71
CA ARG A 90 1.61 -14.28 -3.39
C ARG A 90 0.40 -15.22 -3.37
N ASP A 91 0.49 -16.35 -2.70
CA ASP A 91 -0.67 -17.23 -2.46
C ASP A 91 -1.76 -16.48 -1.69
N PRO A 92 -3.03 -16.48 -2.15
CA PRO A 92 -4.09 -15.69 -1.55
C PRO A 92 -4.53 -16.21 -0.16
N ILE A 93 -4.49 -17.53 0.08
CA ILE A 93 -4.89 -18.11 1.38
C ILE A 93 -3.84 -17.76 2.44
N LEU A 94 -2.56 -17.96 2.10
CA LEU A 94 -1.46 -17.58 2.99
C LEU A 94 -1.44 -16.08 3.24
N THR A 95 -1.63 -15.26 2.20
CA THR A 95 -1.64 -13.81 2.33
C THR A 95 -2.83 -13.33 3.18
N ALA A 96 -4.01 -13.93 3.01
CA ALA A 96 -5.17 -13.62 3.85
C ALA A 96 -4.89 -13.90 5.34
N LYS A 97 -4.18 -15.00 5.64
CA LYS A 97 -3.75 -15.35 6.99
C LYS A 97 -2.77 -14.31 7.55
N MET A 98 -1.75 -13.92 6.78
CA MET A 98 -0.75 -12.93 7.21
C MET A 98 -1.40 -11.57 7.47
N VAL A 99 -2.24 -11.09 6.56
CA VAL A 99 -2.98 -9.83 6.71
C VAL A 99 -3.87 -9.83 7.95
N ALA A 100 -4.64 -10.90 8.18
CA ALA A 100 -5.49 -11.01 9.37
C ALA A 100 -4.66 -11.04 10.66
N SER A 101 -3.49 -11.67 10.64
CA SER A 101 -2.57 -11.72 11.79
C SER A 101 -1.99 -10.34 12.10
N VAL A 102 -1.51 -9.61 11.09
CA VAL A 102 -1.00 -8.23 11.29
C VAL A 102 -2.12 -7.30 11.77
N ASP A 103 -3.31 -7.40 11.20
CA ASP A 103 -4.45 -6.60 11.62
C ASP A 103 -4.83 -6.88 13.08
N TYR A 104 -4.85 -8.15 13.48
CA TYR A 104 -5.11 -8.56 14.86
C TYR A 104 -4.04 -8.04 15.84
N LEU A 105 -2.75 -8.23 15.52
CA LEU A 105 -1.63 -7.80 16.36
C LEU A 105 -1.52 -6.28 16.45
N SER A 106 -1.89 -5.57 15.40
CA SER A 106 -1.92 -4.10 15.39
C SER A 106 -3.15 -3.49 16.06
N GLY A 107 -4.16 -4.31 16.44
CA GLY A 107 -5.43 -3.81 16.93
C GLY A 107 -6.25 -3.04 15.88
N GLY A 108 -6.20 -3.48 14.62
CA GLY A 108 -6.97 -2.88 13.51
C GLY A 108 -6.30 -1.65 12.90
N ARG A 109 -4.97 -1.49 13.02
CA ARG A 109 -4.20 -0.37 12.45
C ARG A 109 -3.61 -0.65 11.07
N LEU A 110 -3.91 -1.81 10.47
CA LEU A 110 -3.40 -2.18 9.15
C LEU A 110 -4.12 -1.44 8.02
N LEU A 111 -3.35 -0.95 7.05
CA LEU A 111 -3.79 -0.43 5.76
C LEU A 111 -3.19 -1.34 4.67
N PHE A 112 -4.03 -2.18 4.07
CA PHE A 112 -3.54 -3.19 3.13
C PHE A 112 -3.53 -2.66 1.70
N GLY A 113 -2.45 -1.97 1.31
CA GLY A 113 -2.23 -1.52 -0.06
C GLY A 113 -1.73 -2.64 -0.95
N VAL A 114 -2.39 -2.86 -2.07
CA VAL A 114 -2.08 -3.93 -3.02
C VAL A 114 -1.87 -3.40 -4.43
N GLY A 115 -0.99 -4.04 -5.20
CA GLY A 115 -0.72 -3.67 -6.59
C GLY A 115 -0.43 -4.88 -7.47
N ALA A 116 -0.49 -4.65 -8.79
CA ALA A 116 -0.24 -5.69 -9.77
C ALA A 116 1.25 -5.98 -10.00
N GLY A 117 2.14 -5.10 -9.50
CA GLY A 117 3.57 -5.15 -9.78
C GLY A 117 3.94 -4.52 -11.12
N TRP A 118 5.19 -4.16 -11.26
CA TRP A 118 5.75 -3.53 -12.48
C TRP A 118 6.84 -4.39 -13.13
N ASN A 119 7.64 -5.15 -12.37
CA ASN A 119 8.73 -5.97 -12.88
C ASN A 119 8.17 -7.31 -13.41
N LEU A 120 8.25 -7.49 -14.73
CA LEU A 120 7.65 -8.65 -15.37
C LEU A 120 8.45 -9.92 -15.11
N GLU A 121 9.77 -9.80 -15.04
CA GLU A 121 10.67 -10.94 -14.77
C GLU A 121 10.54 -11.42 -13.31
N GLU A 122 10.34 -10.51 -12.35
CA GLU A 122 10.00 -10.88 -10.96
C GLU A 122 8.70 -11.69 -10.90
N MET A 123 7.65 -11.25 -11.61
CA MET A 123 6.39 -11.97 -11.69
C MET A 123 6.56 -13.37 -12.30
N GLN A 124 7.32 -13.48 -13.37
CA GLN A 124 7.59 -14.76 -14.04
C GLN A 124 8.33 -15.73 -13.11
N ASN A 125 9.27 -15.27 -12.29
CA ASN A 125 9.95 -16.11 -11.31
C ASN A 125 8.99 -16.66 -10.24
N HIS A 126 7.88 -15.98 -9.99
CA HIS A 126 6.77 -16.47 -9.16
C HIS A 126 5.74 -17.32 -9.92
N GLY A 127 6.01 -17.66 -11.18
CA GLY A 127 5.10 -18.44 -12.01
C GLY A 127 3.86 -17.67 -12.48
N VAL A 128 3.89 -16.35 -12.44
CA VAL A 128 2.78 -15.46 -12.85
C VAL A 128 2.99 -15.01 -14.29
N ASP A 129 1.99 -15.23 -15.15
CA ASP A 129 1.94 -14.59 -16.46
C ASP A 129 1.67 -13.09 -16.28
N PRO A 130 2.59 -12.18 -16.68
CA PRO A 130 2.40 -10.75 -16.55
C PRO A 130 1.15 -10.20 -17.27
N ALA A 131 0.65 -10.86 -18.31
CA ALA A 131 -0.56 -10.48 -19.01
C ALA A 131 -1.82 -10.64 -18.13
N GLU A 132 -1.82 -11.60 -17.24
CA GLU A 132 -2.94 -11.93 -16.36
C GLU A 132 -2.92 -11.16 -15.02
N ARG A 133 -1.84 -10.43 -14.69
CA ARG A 133 -1.61 -9.80 -13.37
C ARG A 133 -2.77 -8.96 -12.84
N PHE A 134 -3.47 -8.22 -13.71
CA PHE A 134 -4.60 -7.37 -13.27
C PHE A 134 -5.88 -8.19 -12.97
N GLY A 135 -6.10 -9.27 -13.74
CA GLY A 135 -7.16 -10.23 -13.48
C GLY A 135 -6.94 -10.95 -12.16
N LEU A 136 -5.73 -11.49 -12.02
CA LEU A 136 -5.26 -12.21 -10.85
C LEU A 136 -5.33 -11.35 -9.57
N LEU A 137 -4.90 -10.08 -9.65
CA LEU A 137 -5.01 -9.13 -8.53
C LEU A 137 -6.45 -9.00 -8.02
N ARG A 138 -7.41 -8.73 -8.92
CA ARG A 138 -8.81 -8.57 -8.53
C ARG A 138 -9.45 -9.85 -7.99
N ASP A 139 -9.11 -10.98 -8.59
CA ASP A 139 -9.59 -12.30 -8.17
C ASP A 139 -9.11 -12.63 -6.74
N ARG A 140 -7.81 -12.45 -6.47
CA ARG A 140 -7.22 -12.68 -5.15
C ARG A 140 -7.78 -11.74 -4.07
N ILE A 141 -8.06 -10.47 -4.38
CA ILE A 141 -8.70 -9.56 -3.44
C ILE A 141 -10.08 -10.11 -3.04
N ARG A 142 -10.90 -10.58 -3.99
CA ARG A 142 -12.23 -11.14 -3.69
C ARG A 142 -12.13 -12.43 -2.87
N ALA A 143 -11.23 -13.32 -3.24
CA ALA A 143 -10.97 -14.56 -2.50
C ALA A 143 -10.59 -14.29 -1.03
N MET A 144 -9.68 -13.32 -0.81
CA MET A 144 -9.26 -12.94 0.54
C MET A 144 -10.39 -12.29 1.34
N LYS A 145 -11.22 -11.47 0.71
CA LYS A 145 -12.40 -10.88 1.35
C LYS A 145 -13.40 -11.95 1.82
N ALA A 146 -13.63 -13.00 1.01
CA ALA A 146 -14.45 -14.14 1.43
C ALA A 146 -13.85 -14.83 2.67
N ILE A 147 -12.53 -15.09 2.67
CA ILE A 147 -11.83 -15.69 3.82
C ILE A 147 -11.99 -14.84 5.10
N TRP A 148 -11.93 -13.50 5.00
CA TRP A 148 -12.04 -12.63 6.18
C TRP A 148 -13.47 -12.47 6.68
N ALA A 149 -14.45 -12.43 5.79
CA ALA A 149 -15.84 -12.17 6.15
C ALA A 149 -16.57 -13.40 6.71
N GLU A 150 -16.25 -14.61 6.21
CA GLU A 150 -17.01 -15.83 6.48
C GLU A 150 -16.24 -16.78 7.42
N ASP A 151 -16.93 -17.41 8.38
CA ASP A 151 -16.33 -18.40 9.28
C ASP A 151 -15.89 -19.66 8.52
N VAL A 152 -16.71 -20.09 7.57
CA VAL A 152 -16.41 -21.16 6.63
C VAL A 152 -16.53 -20.58 5.22
N ALA A 153 -15.41 -20.29 4.62
CA ALA A 153 -15.33 -19.59 3.33
C ALA A 153 -15.22 -20.56 2.16
N SER A 154 -15.95 -20.26 1.08
CA SER A 154 -15.76 -20.89 -0.24
C SER A 154 -15.62 -19.78 -1.28
N TYR A 155 -14.82 -20.02 -2.29
CA TYR A 155 -14.63 -19.10 -3.41
C TYR A 155 -14.35 -19.87 -4.69
N ASP A 156 -15.01 -19.50 -5.78
CA ASP A 156 -14.81 -20.08 -7.11
C ASP A 156 -14.61 -18.94 -8.13
N GLY A 157 -13.35 -18.51 -8.26
CA GLY A 157 -12.92 -17.49 -9.21
C GLY A 157 -12.16 -18.06 -10.39
N ARG A 158 -11.74 -17.19 -11.29
CA ARG A 158 -10.98 -17.60 -12.49
C ARG A 158 -9.59 -18.14 -12.16
N TYR A 159 -8.95 -17.61 -11.12
CA TYR A 159 -7.54 -17.89 -10.77
C TYR A 159 -7.38 -18.50 -9.38
N THR A 160 -8.39 -18.40 -8.55
CA THR A 160 -8.38 -18.87 -7.17
C THR A 160 -9.66 -19.66 -6.92
N SER A 161 -9.55 -20.86 -6.36
CA SER A 161 -10.70 -21.67 -5.97
C SER A 161 -10.39 -22.41 -4.68
N PHE A 162 -11.33 -22.44 -3.74
CA PHE A 162 -11.29 -23.26 -2.53
C PHE A 162 -12.71 -23.48 -2.00
N ASP A 163 -12.91 -24.61 -1.32
CA ASP A 163 -14.19 -24.97 -0.74
C ASP A 163 -14.09 -25.21 0.75
N LYS A 164 -15.00 -24.58 1.51
CA LYS A 164 -15.26 -24.78 2.95
C LYS A 164 -14.02 -24.72 3.82
N ILE A 165 -13.17 -23.70 3.63
CA ILE A 165 -12.01 -23.49 4.49
C ILE A 165 -12.34 -22.62 5.70
N MET A 166 -11.71 -22.91 6.84
CA MET A 166 -11.72 -22.08 8.04
C MET A 166 -10.35 -21.43 8.22
N SER A 167 -10.30 -20.11 8.34
CA SER A 167 -9.08 -19.35 8.59
C SER A 167 -9.28 -18.36 9.73
N TRP A 168 -8.60 -18.57 10.83
CA TRP A 168 -8.58 -17.74 12.03
C TRP A 168 -7.14 -17.35 12.41
N PRO A 169 -6.87 -16.19 13.09
CA PRO A 169 -7.89 -15.23 13.54
C PRO A 169 -8.56 -14.51 12.38
N LYS A 170 -9.75 -13.96 12.61
CA LYS A 170 -10.33 -12.98 11.71
C LYS A 170 -9.69 -11.61 11.98
N PRO A 171 -9.64 -10.71 10.99
CA PRO A 171 -9.21 -9.34 11.22
C PRO A 171 -10.03 -8.63 12.31
N VAL A 172 -9.45 -7.63 12.96
CA VAL A 172 -10.17 -6.74 13.89
C VAL A 172 -11.10 -5.82 13.11
N GLN A 173 -10.61 -5.27 11.99
CA GLN A 173 -11.42 -4.46 11.09
C GLN A 173 -12.51 -5.28 10.43
N ARG A 174 -13.74 -4.75 10.36
CA ARG A 174 -14.90 -5.43 9.79
C ARG A 174 -15.50 -4.65 8.62
N PRO A 175 -15.98 -5.34 7.58
CA PRO A 175 -16.00 -6.79 7.35
C PRO A 175 -14.64 -7.37 6.97
N TRP A 176 -13.67 -6.54 6.62
CA TRP A 176 -12.28 -6.84 6.27
C TRP A 176 -11.37 -5.62 6.53
N PRO A 177 -10.03 -5.80 6.57
CA PRO A 177 -9.10 -4.67 6.65
C PRO A 177 -9.27 -3.72 5.46
N THR A 178 -8.98 -2.43 5.68
CA THR A 178 -8.99 -1.46 4.59
C THR A 178 -8.04 -1.90 3.47
N VAL A 179 -8.60 -2.28 2.33
CA VAL A 179 -7.84 -2.64 1.12
C VAL A 179 -7.71 -1.42 0.23
N LEU A 180 -6.49 -1.08 -0.18
CA LEU A 180 -6.21 0.05 -1.09
C LEU A 180 -5.61 -0.48 -2.39
N LEU A 181 -6.23 -0.19 -3.51
CA LEU A 181 -5.76 -0.66 -4.82
C LEU A 181 -4.84 0.36 -5.47
N GLY A 182 -3.56 0.02 -5.57
CA GLY A 182 -2.51 0.80 -6.23
C GLY A 182 -2.60 0.71 -7.75
N ALA A 183 -3.07 1.77 -8.40
CA ALA A 183 -3.18 1.83 -9.86
C ALA A 183 -3.30 3.26 -10.38
N ASN A 184 -2.61 3.55 -11.51
CA ASN A 184 -2.60 4.86 -12.16
C ASN A 184 -3.29 4.89 -13.54
N GLY A 185 -3.46 3.74 -14.20
CA GLY A 185 -3.98 3.63 -15.56
C GLY A 185 -5.44 4.08 -15.70
N PRO A 186 -5.95 4.16 -16.93
CA PRO A 186 -7.32 4.64 -17.20
C PRO A 186 -8.41 3.76 -16.58
N ARG A 187 -8.12 2.49 -16.31
CA ARG A 187 -9.05 1.54 -15.65
C ARG A 187 -8.90 1.47 -14.13
N ALA A 188 -8.05 2.32 -13.51
CA ALA A 188 -7.75 2.26 -12.09
C ALA A 188 -9.02 2.39 -11.23
N ILE A 189 -9.81 3.44 -11.48
CA ILE A 189 -11.06 3.71 -10.77
C ILE A 189 -12.03 2.53 -10.91
N GLN A 190 -12.28 2.08 -12.14
CA GLN A 190 -13.16 0.93 -12.37
C GLN A 190 -12.68 -0.33 -11.64
N SER A 191 -11.37 -0.57 -11.61
CA SER A 191 -10.80 -1.73 -10.92
C SER A 191 -10.96 -1.65 -9.41
N ALA A 192 -10.75 -0.48 -8.81
CA ALA A 192 -10.93 -0.26 -7.37
C ALA A 192 -12.40 -0.44 -6.96
N LEU A 193 -13.32 0.18 -7.69
CA LEU A 193 -14.77 0.03 -7.46
C LEU A 193 -15.23 -1.43 -7.61
N ALA A 194 -14.72 -2.16 -8.61
CA ALA A 194 -15.11 -3.55 -8.87
C ALA A 194 -14.73 -4.53 -7.76
N VAL A 195 -13.78 -4.16 -6.90
CA VAL A 195 -13.36 -4.97 -5.74
C VAL A 195 -13.63 -4.26 -4.41
N GLU A 196 -14.39 -3.15 -4.42
CA GLU A 196 -14.72 -2.35 -3.23
C GLU A 196 -13.47 -1.99 -2.41
N ALA A 197 -12.42 -1.52 -3.09
CA ALA A 197 -11.18 -1.07 -2.46
C ALA A 197 -11.05 0.44 -2.53
N ASP A 198 -10.41 1.04 -1.54
CA ASP A 198 -9.94 2.42 -1.62
C ASP A 198 -8.99 2.56 -2.80
N TRP A 199 -8.86 3.75 -3.33
CA TRP A 199 -7.96 4.00 -4.44
C TRP A 199 -6.64 4.57 -3.94
N LEU A 200 -5.52 4.00 -4.44
CA LEU A 200 -4.16 4.39 -4.10
C LEU A 200 -3.41 4.83 -5.38
N PRO A 201 -3.67 6.05 -5.90
CA PRO A 201 -2.89 6.58 -7.02
C PRO A 201 -1.48 6.97 -6.59
N GLY A 202 -0.51 6.69 -7.46
CA GLY A 202 0.84 7.21 -7.34
C GLY A 202 0.98 8.63 -7.89
N ARG A 203 2.20 9.18 -7.82
CA ARG A 203 2.56 10.48 -8.37
C ARG A 203 2.12 10.62 -9.83
N HIS A 204 1.50 11.73 -10.16
CA HIS A 204 0.97 12.01 -11.50
C HIS A 204 1.45 13.36 -12.02
N LYS A 205 1.93 13.41 -13.27
CA LYS A 205 2.42 14.66 -13.88
C LYS A 205 1.27 15.64 -14.17
N ASP A 206 0.12 15.13 -14.59
CA ASP A 206 -1.10 15.92 -14.78
C ASP A 206 -1.84 16.03 -13.43
N HIS A 207 -1.55 17.11 -12.70
CA HIS A 207 -2.17 17.37 -11.40
C HIS A 207 -3.68 17.63 -11.52
N ALA A 208 -4.09 18.46 -12.50
CA ALA A 208 -5.51 18.80 -12.69
C ALA A 208 -6.34 17.53 -13.04
N GLY A 209 -5.78 16.67 -13.90
CA GLY A 209 -6.39 15.39 -14.22
C GLY A 209 -6.46 14.45 -13.00
N LEU A 210 -5.47 14.45 -12.11
CA LEU A 210 -5.54 13.68 -10.87
C LEU A 210 -6.64 14.20 -9.95
N VAL A 211 -6.76 15.51 -9.75
CA VAL A 211 -7.83 16.15 -8.96
C VAL A 211 -9.21 15.77 -9.49
N ALA A 212 -9.41 15.84 -10.81
CA ALA A 212 -10.68 15.45 -11.44
C ALA A 212 -11.00 13.96 -11.20
N ARG A 213 -10.01 13.08 -11.31
CA ARG A 213 -10.16 11.64 -11.07
C ARG A 213 -10.43 11.29 -9.60
N VAL A 214 -9.86 12.04 -8.65
CA VAL A 214 -10.18 11.88 -7.22
C VAL A 214 -11.66 12.19 -6.99
N ARG A 215 -12.18 13.30 -7.53
CA ARG A 215 -13.60 13.65 -7.46
C ARG A 215 -14.48 12.56 -8.09
N GLU A 216 -14.15 12.13 -9.32
CA GLU A 216 -14.87 11.05 -10.01
C GLU A 216 -14.95 9.78 -9.16
N PHE A 217 -13.83 9.37 -8.55
CA PHE A 217 -13.80 8.17 -7.71
C PHE A 217 -14.70 8.32 -6.46
N ARG A 218 -14.63 9.48 -5.79
CA ARG A 218 -15.46 9.78 -4.61
C ARG A 218 -16.95 9.79 -4.97
N GLU A 219 -17.34 10.43 -6.07
CA GLU A 219 -18.71 10.44 -6.57
C GLU A 219 -19.20 9.03 -6.90
N ARG A 220 -18.45 8.26 -7.68
CA ARG A 220 -18.82 6.91 -8.11
C ARG A 220 -18.85 5.87 -6.98
N SER A 221 -18.17 6.14 -5.89
CA SER A 221 -18.22 5.32 -4.66
C SER A 221 -19.26 5.81 -3.64
N ASP A 222 -20.05 6.84 -3.96
CA ASP A 222 -20.97 7.53 -3.03
C ASP A 222 -20.25 7.98 -1.74
N GLY A 223 -18.99 8.38 -1.86
CA GLY A 223 -18.14 8.75 -0.74
C GLY A 223 -17.73 7.62 0.21
N ARG A 224 -18.10 6.36 -0.09
CA ARG A 224 -17.84 5.21 0.80
C ARG A 224 -16.40 4.72 0.79
N LEU A 225 -15.68 4.91 -0.33
CA LEU A 225 -14.30 4.47 -0.50
C LEU A 225 -13.35 5.67 -0.44
N GLY A 226 -12.24 5.50 0.28
CA GLY A 226 -11.23 6.53 0.49
C GLY A 226 -10.23 6.66 -0.66
N VAL A 227 -9.46 7.76 -0.66
CA VAL A 227 -8.33 7.96 -1.55
C VAL A 227 -7.08 8.26 -0.73
N THR A 228 -6.03 7.46 -0.93
CA THR A 228 -4.71 7.67 -0.35
C THR A 228 -3.71 7.91 -1.48
N LEU A 229 -2.95 9.00 -1.40
CA LEU A 229 -1.97 9.38 -2.42
C LEU A 229 -0.61 8.75 -2.10
N SER A 230 -0.04 8.02 -3.05
CA SER A 230 1.30 7.44 -2.93
C SER A 230 2.34 8.38 -3.52
N ASP A 231 3.21 8.90 -2.68
CA ASP A 231 4.33 9.77 -3.03
C ASP A 231 3.95 10.92 -3.99
N PRO A 232 2.94 11.75 -3.65
CA PRO A 232 2.59 12.91 -4.46
C PRO A 232 3.73 13.96 -4.42
N TYR A 233 3.64 14.98 -5.27
CA TYR A 233 4.55 16.12 -5.15
C TYR A 233 4.34 16.81 -3.80
N LEU A 234 5.43 17.15 -3.12
CA LEU A 234 5.40 17.89 -1.85
C LEU A 234 5.19 19.38 -2.13
N ASP A 235 4.02 19.73 -2.62
CA ASP A 235 3.57 21.07 -2.94
C ASP A 235 2.27 21.37 -2.17
N PRO A 236 2.27 22.35 -1.25
CA PRO A 236 1.11 22.65 -0.42
C PRO A 236 -0.17 22.95 -1.20
N GLY A 237 -0.05 23.72 -2.31
CA GLY A 237 -1.21 24.06 -3.14
C GLY A 237 -1.81 22.85 -3.83
N GLN A 238 -0.96 21.96 -4.37
CA GLN A 238 -1.41 20.74 -5.00
C GLN A 238 -2.03 19.77 -3.98
N LEU A 239 -1.44 19.63 -2.82
CA LEU A 239 -1.96 18.77 -1.75
C LEU A 239 -3.30 19.29 -1.22
N SER A 240 -3.46 20.62 -1.06
CA SER A 240 -4.75 21.22 -0.68
C SER A 240 -5.82 20.92 -1.73
N ALA A 241 -5.56 21.14 -3.01
CA ALA A 241 -6.52 20.86 -4.07
C ALA A 241 -6.94 19.38 -4.13
N LEU A 242 -6.02 18.46 -3.83
CA LEU A 242 -6.32 17.00 -3.74
C LEU A 242 -7.13 16.68 -2.48
N ALA A 243 -6.84 17.32 -1.35
CA ALA A 243 -7.64 17.21 -0.13
C ALA A 243 -9.08 17.71 -0.34
N ASP A 244 -9.25 18.88 -0.98
CA ASP A 244 -10.55 19.46 -1.33
C ASP A 244 -11.34 18.58 -2.32
N ALA A 245 -10.63 17.79 -3.15
CA ALA A 245 -11.22 16.81 -4.03
C ALA A 245 -11.65 15.51 -3.31
N GLY A 246 -11.27 15.34 -2.04
CA GLY A 246 -11.64 14.19 -1.21
C GLY A 246 -10.52 13.16 -0.98
N ALA A 247 -9.26 13.50 -1.23
CA ALA A 247 -8.14 12.66 -0.80
C ALA A 247 -7.95 12.78 0.72
N GLU A 248 -7.96 11.63 1.40
CA GLU A 248 -7.97 11.57 2.87
C GLU A 248 -6.57 11.47 3.47
N ARG A 249 -5.65 10.88 2.72
CA ARG A 249 -4.27 10.58 3.16
C ARG A 249 -3.27 10.78 2.02
N ALA A 250 -2.05 11.14 2.38
CA ALA A 250 -0.88 11.07 1.51
C ALA A 250 0.29 10.49 2.30
N PHE A 251 1.13 9.67 1.67
CA PHE A 251 2.41 9.28 2.24
C PHE A 251 3.56 9.60 1.27
N PHE A 252 4.71 9.92 1.82
CA PHE A 252 5.89 10.38 1.09
C PHE A 252 7.04 9.41 1.26
N LEU A 253 7.67 9.03 0.14
CA LEU A 253 8.87 8.22 0.15
C LEU A 253 10.06 9.05 0.63
N ILE A 254 10.74 8.57 1.67
CA ILE A 254 11.99 9.16 2.17
C ILE A 254 13.10 8.12 2.24
N PRO A 255 14.38 8.52 2.16
CA PRO A 255 15.51 7.64 2.45
C PRO A 255 15.45 7.12 3.90
N ALA A 256 15.89 5.89 4.12
CA ALA A 256 15.99 5.28 5.45
C ALA A 256 17.44 5.04 5.86
N SER A 257 18.36 5.90 5.44
CA SER A 257 19.81 5.73 5.60
C SER A 257 20.29 5.89 7.04
N SER A 258 19.90 6.98 7.71
CA SER A 258 20.24 7.25 9.11
C SER A 258 19.07 7.96 9.81
N ARG A 259 19.10 7.97 11.15
CA ARG A 259 18.11 8.69 11.96
C ARG A 259 18.09 10.18 11.58
N ASP A 260 19.24 10.84 11.55
CA ASP A 260 19.37 12.28 11.27
C ASP A 260 18.82 12.65 9.89
N GLU A 261 19.09 11.82 8.88
CA GLU A 261 18.58 12.05 7.52
C GLU A 261 17.08 11.85 7.44
N MET A 262 16.55 10.83 8.09
CA MET A 262 15.10 10.63 8.19
C MET A 262 14.42 11.81 8.89
N GLU A 263 14.97 12.27 10.02
CA GLU A 263 14.45 13.43 10.77
C GLU A 263 14.45 14.71 9.92
N LEU A 264 15.53 14.93 9.16
CA LEU A 264 15.61 16.04 8.21
C LEU A 264 14.50 15.99 7.16
N HIS A 265 14.25 14.82 6.56
CA HIS A 265 13.21 14.66 5.54
C HIS A 265 11.80 14.79 6.15
N MET A 266 11.55 14.18 7.30
CA MET A 266 10.28 14.28 8.02
C MET A 266 9.99 15.74 8.44
N GLY A 267 10.99 16.48 8.90
CA GLY A 267 10.88 17.89 9.22
C GLY A 267 10.49 18.75 8.00
N LYS A 268 11.07 18.47 6.82
CA LYS A 268 10.68 19.16 5.58
C LYS A 268 9.22 18.87 5.20
N ILE A 269 8.79 17.60 5.31
CA ILE A 269 7.40 17.22 5.02
C ILE A 269 6.46 17.93 5.99
N ARG A 270 6.73 17.89 7.30
CA ARG A 270 5.91 18.58 8.31
C ARG A 270 5.74 20.06 7.98
N LYS A 271 6.85 20.76 7.72
CA LYS A 271 6.81 22.19 7.38
C LYS A 271 5.99 22.47 6.11
N ALA A 272 6.02 21.58 5.13
CA ALA A 272 5.27 21.77 3.88
C ALA A 272 3.76 21.48 4.03
N VAL A 273 3.37 20.60 4.97
CA VAL A 273 1.96 20.22 5.17
C VAL A 273 1.31 20.97 6.35
N ASP A 274 2.07 21.76 7.12
CA ASP A 274 1.54 22.63 8.16
C ASP A 274 0.56 23.62 7.53
N GLY A 275 -0.71 23.55 7.94
CA GLY A 275 -1.79 24.38 7.41
C GLY A 275 -2.67 23.69 6.34
N ILE A 276 -2.33 22.49 5.89
CA ILE A 276 -3.28 21.65 5.13
C ILE A 276 -4.25 21.04 6.14
N ALA A 277 -5.49 21.54 6.17
CA ALA A 277 -6.50 21.14 7.14
C ALA A 277 -6.63 19.62 7.24
N SER A 278 -6.52 19.08 8.45
CA SER A 278 -7.06 17.76 8.76
C SER A 278 -8.58 17.90 8.81
N PRO A 279 -9.34 17.09 8.07
CA PRO A 279 -10.79 17.08 8.17
C PRO A 279 -11.27 16.60 9.54
#